data_dc4812ae6b6fa2049fc7636aa7ed3a98
#
_entry.id   dc4812ae6b6fa2049fc7636aa7ed3a98
#
_cell.length_a   1.000
_cell.length_b   1.000
_cell.length_c   1.000
_cell.angle_alpha   90.00
_cell.angle_beta   90.00
_cell.angle_gamma   90.00
#
_symmetry.space_group_name_H-M   'P 1'
#
loop_
_entity.id
_entity.type
_entity.pdbx_description
1 polymer ?
#
loop_
_entity_poly.entity_id
_entity_poly.type
_entity_poly.pdbx_seq_one_letter_code
_entity_poly.pdbx_strand_id
1 'polypeptide(L)'
;AAVKQDPQAMRQITNLTKNLALHLFKVSAAIVGYIPNTLSVTVDEIKDIILDAISSDTVDEDYVRELINNKAIGGRQSKWPIDILSLIDRYGTRTVKKIAVGEYLRY
;
A
#
# COMPACT_ATOMS: atom_id res chain seq x y z
N ALA A 1 -8.87 13.22 4.54
CA ALA A 1 -10.25 12.75 4.50
C ALA A 1 -10.74 12.49 3.08
N ALA A 2 -10.61 13.45 2.14
CA ALA A 2 -11.04 13.23 0.75
C ALA A 2 -10.26 12.12 0.06
N VAL A 3 -8.97 12.01 0.32
CA VAL A 3 -8.09 10.99 -0.28
C VAL A 3 -8.46 9.59 0.19
N LYS A 4 -8.94 9.43 1.41
CA LYS A 4 -9.36 8.13 1.93
C LYS A 4 -10.60 7.61 1.22
N GLN A 5 -11.53 8.50 0.84
CA GLN A 5 -12.75 8.16 0.12
C GLN A 5 -12.52 8.03 -1.38
N ASP A 6 -11.66 8.88 -1.94
CA ASP A 6 -11.35 8.91 -3.36
C ASP A 6 -9.85 9.12 -3.57
N PRO A 7 -9.08 8.04 -3.79
CA PRO A 7 -7.63 8.16 -4.00
C PRO A 7 -7.24 9.06 -5.17
N GLN A 8 -8.11 9.22 -6.16
CA GLN A 8 -7.82 10.10 -7.30
C GLN A 8 -7.75 11.57 -6.90
N ALA A 9 -8.28 11.94 -5.74
CA ALA A 9 -8.18 13.29 -5.23
C ALA A 9 -6.72 13.75 -5.07
N MET A 10 -5.77 12.81 -4.94
CA MET A 10 -4.34 13.12 -4.92
C MET A 10 -3.88 13.92 -6.12
N ARG A 11 -4.45 13.67 -7.29
CA ARG A 11 -4.08 14.36 -8.54
C ARG A 11 -4.43 15.84 -8.51
N GLN A 12 -5.33 16.23 -7.62
CA GLN A 12 -5.80 17.62 -7.49
C GLN A 12 -5.03 18.41 -6.43
N ILE A 13 -4.13 17.75 -5.71
CA ILE A 13 -3.30 18.41 -4.69
C ILE A 13 -2.18 19.18 -5.40
N THR A 14 -2.22 20.50 -5.32
CA THR A 14 -1.26 21.35 -6.04
C THR A 14 0.13 21.37 -5.42
N ASN A 15 0.22 21.19 -4.10
CA ASN A 15 1.48 21.25 -3.37
C ASN A 15 1.87 19.88 -2.79
N LEU A 16 1.66 18.81 -3.58
CA LEU A 16 1.99 17.48 -3.15
C LEU A 16 3.51 17.33 -3.03
N THR A 17 3.97 16.93 -1.84
CA THR A 17 5.37 16.64 -1.57
C THR A 17 5.55 15.15 -1.35
N LYS A 18 6.82 14.68 -1.39
CA LYS A 18 7.15 13.29 -1.09
C LYS A 18 6.65 12.90 0.30
N ASN A 19 6.91 13.73 1.32
CA ASN A 19 6.49 13.44 2.70
C ASN A 19 4.97 13.35 2.81
N LEU A 20 4.24 14.24 2.15
CA LEU A 20 2.79 14.20 2.14
C LEU A 20 2.27 12.95 1.44
N ALA A 21 2.85 12.59 0.30
CA ALA A 21 2.46 11.39 -0.43
C ALA A 21 2.64 10.12 0.42
N LEU A 22 3.78 10.01 1.12
CA LEU A 22 4.04 8.88 2.01
C LEU A 22 3.06 8.84 3.19
N HIS A 23 2.74 10.00 3.75
CA HIS A 23 1.73 10.09 4.82
C HIS A 23 0.35 9.65 4.33
N LEU A 24 -0.06 10.10 3.16
CA LEU A 24 -1.34 9.70 2.58
C LEU A 24 -1.40 8.21 2.27
N PHE A 25 -0.28 7.62 1.88
CA PHE A 25 -0.20 6.17 1.67
C PHE A 25 -0.42 5.42 2.98
N LYS A 26 0.05 5.93 4.11
CA LYS A 26 -0.24 5.33 5.43
C LYS A 26 -1.72 5.36 5.79
N VAL A 27 -2.45 6.34 5.27
CA VAL A 27 -3.88 6.49 5.52
C VAL A 27 -4.70 5.62 4.58
N SER A 28 -4.30 5.53 3.30
CA SER A 28 -5.02 4.76 2.29
C SER A 28 -4.04 4.08 1.35
N ALA A 29 -4.04 2.74 1.35
CA ALA A 29 -3.17 1.96 0.48
C ALA A 29 -3.46 2.21 -1.01
N ALA A 30 -4.70 2.55 -1.36
CA ALA A 30 -5.10 2.75 -2.74
C ALA A 30 -4.35 3.90 -3.43
N ILE A 31 -3.84 4.88 -2.67
CA ILE A 31 -3.15 6.03 -3.26
C ILE A 31 -1.80 5.67 -3.88
N VAL A 32 -1.25 4.50 -3.57
CA VAL A 32 0.06 4.09 -4.07
C VAL A 32 0.13 4.11 -5.60
N GLY A 33 -0.97 3.83 -6.28
CA GLY A 33 -1.06 3.87 -7.73
C GLY A 33 -1.09 5.28 -8.32
N TYR A 34 -1.33 6.28 -7.49
CA TYR A 34 -1.48 7.68 -7.92
C TYR A 34 -0.32 8.59 -7.51
N ILE A 35 0.72 8.03 -6.90
CA ILE A 35 1.91 8.82 -6.50
C ILE A 35 2.66 9.25 -7.75
N PRO A 36 2.86 10.57 -7.99
CA PRO A 36 3.59 11.04 -9.18
C PRO A 36 5.06 10.62 -9.15
N ASN A 37 5.59 10.25 -10.31
CA ASN A 37 7.00 9.90 -10.44
C ASN A 37 7.94 11.08 -10.11
N THR A 38 7.44 12.30 -10.27
CA THR A 38 8.21 13.52 -10.01
C THR A 38 8.59 13.70 -8.55
N LEU A 39 7.95 12.97 -7.63
CA LEU A 39 8.24 13.08 -6.19
C LEU A 39 9.45 12.25 -5.76
N SER A 40 10.00 11.43 -6.64
CA SER A 40 11.18 10.60 -6.38
C SER A 40 11.00 9.64 -5.20
N VAL A 41 9.79 9.15 -4.98
CA VAL A 41 9.50 8.14 -3.96
C VAL A 41 10.11 6.80 -4.42
N THR A 42 10.90 6.18 -3.55
CA THR A 42 11.59 4.93 -3.88
C THR A 42 10.75 3.71 -3.49
N VAL A 43 11.07 2.56 -4.10
CA VAL A 43 10.45 1.28 -3.76
C VAL A 43 10.71 0.94 -2.29
N ASP A 44 11.91 1.23 -1.77
CA ASP A 44 12.26 0.95 -0.38
C ASP A 44 11.40 1.76 0.60
N GLU A 45 11.10 3.00 0.26
CA GLU A 45 10.23 3.84 1.10
C GLU A 45 8.81 3.30 1.16
N ILE A 46 8.27 2.84 0.04
CA ILE A 46 6.97 2.20 -0.03
C ILE A 46 6.99 0.88 0.75
N LYS A 47 8.04 0.08 0.57
CA LYS A 47 8.20 -1.20 1.25
C LYS A 47 8.24 -1.03 2.78
N ASP A 48 8.94 -0.01 3.28
CA ASP A 48 9.03 0.26 4.72
C ASP A 48 7.65 0.55 5.32
N ILE A 49 6.82 1.33 4.63
CA ILE A 49 5.46 1.61 5.08
C ILE A 49 4.61 0.34 5.10
N ILE A 50 4.75 -0.50 4.07
CA ILE A 50 4.05 -1.78 3.99
C ILE A 50 4.46 -2.69 5.15
N LEU A 51 5.77 -2.77 5.43
CA LEU A 51 6.28 -3.60 6.53
C LEU A 51 5.70 -3.15 7.88
N ASP A 52 5.63 -1.86 8.12
CA ASP A 52 5.01 -1.33 9.34
C ASP A 52 3.54 -1.72 9.43
N ALA A 53 2.81 -1.63 8.32
CA ALA A 53 1.38 -1.95 8.30
C ALA A 53 1.12 -3.43 8.56
N ILE A 54 1.90 -4.33 7.96
CA ILE A 54 1.65 -5.78 8.08
C ILE A 54 2.21 -6.37 9.38
N SER A 55 3.13 -5.68 10.04
CA SER A 55 3.72 -6.16 11.29
C SER A 55 3.09 -5.53 12.54
N SER A 56 2.14 -4.61 12.37
CA SER A 56 1.49 -3.92 13.48
C SER A 56 0.52 -4.83 14.23
N ASP A 57 0.47 -4.70 15.55
CA ASP A 57 -0.51 -5.39 16.38
C ASP A 57 -1.94 -4.87 16.15
N THR A 58 -2.06 -3.62 15.67
CA THR A 58 -3.35 -2.99 15.37
C THR A 58 -3.55 -2.91 13.85
N VAL A 59 -3.86 -4.05 13.25
CA VAL A 59 -3.99 -4.17 11.79
C VAL A 59 -5.32 -3.60 11.31
N ASP A 60 -5.26 -2.72 10.30
CA ASP A 60 -6.42 -2.29 9.53
C ASP A 60 -6.64 -3.31 8.40
N GLU A 61 -7.69 -4.13 8.54
CA GLU A 61 -7.99 -5.18 7.56
C GLU A 61 -8.22 -4.62 6.15
N ASP A 62 -8.94 -3.51 6.05
CA ASP A 62 -9.24 -2.91 4.75
C ASP A 62 -7.97 -2.42 4.07
N TYR A 63 -7.04 -1.86 4.83
CA TYR A 63 -5.76 -1.43 4.31
C TYR A 63 -4.96 -2.61 3.75
N VAL A 64 -4.90 -3.71 4.49
CA VAL A 64 -4.16 -4.91 4.06
C VAL A 64 -4.81 -5.53 2.81
N ARG A 65 -6.13 -5.62 2.77
CA ARG A 65 -6.84 -6.13 1.58
C ARG A 65 -6.54 -5.28 0.36
N GLU A 66 -6.52 -3.97 0.52
CA GLU A 66 -6.19 -3.06 -0.57
C GLU A 66 -4.76 -3.25 -1.06
N LEU A 67 -3.79 -3.46 -0.15
CA LEU A 67 -2.42 -3.77 -0.53
C LEU A 67 -2.33 -5.04 -1.38
N ILE A 68 -3.04 -6.09 -0.97
CA ILE A 68 -3.01 -7.39 -1.65
C ILE A 68 -3.62 -7.30 -3.04
N ASN A 69 -4.70 -6.54 -3.18
CA ASN A 69 -5.48 -6.47 -4.42
C ASN A 69 -5.06 -5.31 -5.34
N ASN A 70 -4.13 -4.46 -4.91
CA ASN A 70 -3.76 -3.27 -5.68
C ASN A 70 -2.87 -3.64 -6.86
N LYS A 71 -3.32 -3.31 -8.07
CA LYS A 71 -2.61 -3.63 -9.32
C LYS A 71 -1.31 -2.83 -9.50
N ALA A 72 -1.14 -1.74 -8.77
CA ALA A 72 0.09 -0.94 -8.83
C ALA A 72 1.24 -1.60 -8.07
N ILE A 73 0.96 -2.64 -7.29
CA ILE A 73 1.94 -3.36 -6.49
C ILE A 73 2.00 -4.82 -6.98
N GLY A 74 3.18 -5.35 -7.15
CA GLY A 74 3.41 -6.79 -7.26
C GLY A 74 3.97 -7.31 -8.57
N GLY A 75 3.49 -6.93 -9.72
CA GLY A 75 3.93 -7.47 -10.99
C GLY A 75 5.23 -6.85 -11.52
N ARG A 76 5.87 -7.50 -12.50
CA ARG A 76 7.09 -6.96 -13.14
C ARG A 76 6.84 -5.62 -13.83
N GLN A 77 5.62 -5.42 -14.31
CA GLN A 77 5.23 -4.20 -15.01
C GLN A 77 4.44 -3.25 -14.12
N SER A 78 4.28 -3.59 -12.85
CA SER A 78 3.62 -2.70 -11.91
C SER A 78 4.53 -1.52 -11.55
N LYS A 79 3.92 -0.43 -11.13
CA LYS A 79 4.64 0.76 -10.70
C LYS A 79 5.57 0.46 -9.51
N TRP A 80 5.11 -0.41 -8.60
CA TRP A 80 5.84 -0.80 -7.40
C TRP A 80 6.06 -2.31 -7.41
N PRO A 81 7.23 -2.80 -7.86
CA PRO A 81 7.50 -4.24 -7.96
C PRO A 81 7.84 -4.84 -6.60
N ILE A 82 6.83 -4.91 -5.74
CA ILE A 82 6.95 -5.44 -4.37
C ILE A 82 6.07 -6.69 -4.27
N ASP A 83 6.65 -7.81 -3.84
CA ASP A 83 5.90 -9.05 -3.62
C ASP A 83 5.24 -9.00 -2.23
N ILE A 84 4.00 -8.55 -2.19
CA ILE A 84 3.23 -8.39 -0.95
C ILE A 84 3.06 -9.73 -0.23
N LEU A 85 2.74 -10.81 -0.95
CA LEU A 85 2.51 -12.10 -0.32
C LEU A 85 3.78 -12.65 0.33
N SER A 86 4.94 -12.45 -0.30
CA SER A 86 6.22 -12.85 0.27
C SER A 86 6.54 -12.06 1.54
N LEU A 87 6.27 -10.75 1.54
CA LEU A 87 6.48 -9.91 2.72
C LEU A 87 5.56 -10.32 3.88
N ILE A 88 4.29 -10.62 3.58
CA ILE A 88 3.34 -11.07 4.59
C ILE A 88 3.79 -12.41 5.17
N ASP A 89 4.26 -13.33 4.34
CA ASP A 89 4.75 -14.62 4.79
C ASP A 89 5.92 -14.49 5.77
N ARG A 90 6.83 -13.55 5.51
CA ARG A 90 8.03 -13.35 6.33
C ARG A 90 7.81 -12.49 7.56
N TYR A 91 7.04 -11.42 7.42
CA TYR A 91 6.97 -10.35 8.44
C TYR A 91 5.56 -10.09 8.95
N GLY A 92 4.53 -10.63 8.31
CA GLY A 92 3.14 -10.37 8.69
C GLY A 92 2.76 -11.01 10.01
N THR A 93 1.85 -10.38 10.74
CA THR A 93 1.24 -10.97 11.93
C THR A 93 0.33 -12.13 11.53
N ARG A 94 -0.10 -12.92 12.53
CA ARG A 94 -1.05 -14.01 12.30
C ARG A 94 -2.34 -13.50 11.66
N THR A 95 -2.84 -12.36 12.12
CA THR A 95 -4.05 -11.72 11.58
C THR A 95 -3.87 -11.36 10.10
N VAL A 96 -2.74 -10.73 9.76
CA VAL A 96 -2.44 -10.35 8.38
C VAL A 96 -2.31 -11.57 7.49
N LYS A 97 -1.69 -12.65 7.97
CA LYS A 97 -1.56 -13.91 7.22
C LYS A 97 -2.92 -14.52 6.93
N LYS A 98 -3.87 -14.46 7.88
CA LYS A 98 -5.24 -14.93 7.67
C LYS A 98 -5.96 -14.10 6.60
N ILE A 99 -5.78 -12.79 6.62
CA ILE A 99 -6.37 -11.90 5.60
C ILE A 99 -5.83 -12.27 4.21
N ALA A 100 -4.53 -12.47 4.10
CA ALA A 100 -3.87 -12.83 2.83
C ALA A 100 -4.39 -14.16 2.29
N VAL A 101 -4.54 -15.17 3.14
CA VAL A 101 -5.08 -16.47 2.74
C VAL A 101 -6.52 -16.32 2.24
N GLY A 102 -7.34 -15.56 2.94
CA GLY A 102 -8.74 -15.31 2.55
C GLY A 102 -8.85 -14.63 1.19
N GLU A 103 -8.03 -13.60 0.96
CA GLU A 103 -8.03 -12.89 -0.32
C GLU A 103 -7.48 -13.75 -1.46
N TYR A 104 -6.42 -14.52 -1.20
CA TYR A 104 -5.82 -15.40 -2.21
C TYR A 104 -6.78 -16.49 -2.65
N LEU A 105 -7.53 -17.09 -1.72
CA LEU A 105 -8.45 -18.19 -2.01
C LEU A 105 -9.74 -17.75 -2.68
N ARG A 106 -9.99 -16.45 -2.81
CA ARG A 106 -11.15 -15.94 -3.55
C ARG A 106 -11.01 -16.11 -5.07
N TYR A 107 -9.81 -16.37 -5.53
CA TYR A 107 -9.52 -16.55 -6.96
C TYR A 107 -9.42 -18.04 -7.34
#